data_c36097b1c6da64c5fab029fd749c61c9
#
_entry.id   c36097b1c6da64c5fab029fd749c61c9
#
_cell.length_a   1.000
_cell.length_b   1.000
_cell.length_c   1.000
_cell.angle_alpha   90.00
_cell.angle_beta   90.00
_cell.angle_gamma   90.00
#
_symmetry.space_group_name_H-M   'P 1'
#
loop_
_entity.id
_entity.type
_entity.pdbx_description
1 polymer ?
#
loop_
_entity_poly.entity_id
_entity_poly.type
_entity_poly.pdbx_seq_one_letter_code
_entity_poly.pdbx_strand_id
1 'polypeptide(L)'
;MDLGLKGKVALVTAGSQGIGLATAHALAREGALLALCARDAAGLTAAAAAIEAAHGQPVLVLPCDLADETQIGPMVDAVLARYGTVHVLVNNAGGPPPGPSARLTEADWQRAFQLTLMSAVRTTNAVLPAMRAQRWGRIVNVSSYSVKQPIPDLMLSNSLRLAVAGWAKTLAAEVAPDNVLVNTVAPGWTLTDRVGQMLAARAGQRQCEEAAVAAEILAQVPLARFADPAEIADVIVFLASQRASYLTGTVLPVDGGIVQGAL
;
A
#
# COMPACT_ATOMS: atom_id res chain seq x y z
N MET A 1 -11.55 -2.20 20.70
CA MET A 1 -10.16 -2.66 21.05
C MET A 1 -9.25 -1.44 20.89
N ASP A 2 -8.49 -1.08 21.90
CA ASP A 2 -7.48 -0.02 21.75
C ASP A 2 -6.30 -0.56 20.92
N LEU A 3 -6.00 0.10 19.81
CA LEU A 3 -4.92 -0.28 18.89
C LEU A 3 -3.57 0.36 19.26
N GLY A 4 -3.54 1.32 20.20
CA GLY A 4 -2.35 2.02 20.66
C GLY A 4 -1.73 2.93 19.58
N LEU A 5 -2.56 3.48 18.69
CA LEU A 5 -2.12 4.34 17.56
C LEU A 5 -2.30 5.85 17.84
N LYS A 6 -3.01 6.22 18.91
CA LYS A 6 -3.21 7.63 19.25
C LYS A 6 -1.87 8.35 19.43
N GLY A 7 -1.69 9.45 18.72
CA GLY A 7 -0.47 10.26 18.70
C GLY A 7 0.72 9.62 17.95
N LYS A 8 0.59 8.44 17.35
CA LYS A 8 1.61 7.84 16.49
C LYS A 8 1.64 8.55 15.15
N VAL A 9 2.84 8.88 14.66
CA VAL A 9 3.04 9.49 13.34
C VAL A 9 3.00 8.41 12.27
N ALA A 10 2.10 8.53 11.32
CA ALA A 10 1.93 7.60 10.21
C ALA A 10 2.18 8.29 8.86
N LEU A 11 3.12 7.76 8.09
CA LEU A 11 3.35 8.13 6.69
C LEU A 11 2.66 7.11 5.78
N VAL A 12 1.70 7.59 4.97
CA VAL A 12 1.00 6.76 3.98
C VAL A 12 1.38 7.23 2.59
N THR A 13 2.04 6.38 1.82
CA THR A 13 2.40 6.70 0.44
C THR A 13 1.24 6.38 -0.51
N ALA A 14 1.14 7.12 -1.63
CA ALA A 14 -0.01 7.11 -2.55
C ALA A 14 -1.36 7.21 -1.80
N GLY A 15 -1.43 8.17 -0.86
CA GLY A 15 -2.52 8.33 0.11
C GLY A 15 -3.72 9.14 -0.38
N SER A 16 -3.76 9.59 -1.66
CA SER A 16 -4.81 10.46 -2.17
C SER A 16 -6.08 9.74 -2.63
N GLN A 17 -6.05 8.41 -2.80
CA GLN A 17 -7.19 7.63 -3.30
C GLN A 17 -7.11 6.15 -2.92
N GLY A 18 -8.18 5.40 -3.14
CA GLY A 18 -8.26 3.95 -3.01
C GLY A 18 -7.83 3.44 -1.63
N ILE A 19 -7.04 2.36 -1.61
CA ILE A 19 -6.58 1.72 -0.36
C ILE A 19 -5.76 2.67 0.51
N GLY A 20 -4.90 3.52 -0.11
CA GLY A 20 -4.09 4.49 0.63
C GLY A 20 -4.95 5.51 1.37
N LEU A 21 -5.96 6.09 0.72
CA LEU A 21 -6.89 7.03 1.32
C LEU A 21 -7.73 6.35 2.42
N ALA A 22 -8.27 5.17 2.16
CA ALA A 22 -9.02 4.41 3.16
C ALA A 22 -8.16 4.11 4.40
N THR A 23 -6.89 3.75 4.19
CA THR A 23 -5.93 3.53 5.29
C THR A 23 -5.67 4.82 6.07
N ALA A 24 -5.55 5.96 5.40
CA ALA A 24 -5.37 7.25 6.06
C ALA A 24 -6.57 7.62 6.94
N HIS A 25 -7.80 7.44 6.44
CA HIS A 25 -9.02 7.63 7.24
C HIS A 25 -9.06 6.69 8.46
N ALA A 26 -8.71 5.42 8.28
CA ALA A 26 -8.71 4.45 9.36
C ALA A 26 -7.65 4.76 10.44
N LEU A 27 -6.44 5.19 10.04
CA LEU A 27 -5.40 5.65 10.97
C LEU A 27 -5.82 6.94 11.71
N ALA A 28 -6.44 7.89 11.01
CA ALA A 28 -6.96 9.14 11.62
C ALA A 28 -8.04 8.84 12.66
N ARG A 29 -8.94 7.91 12.38
CA ARG A 29 -9.98 7.43 13.32
C ARG A 29 -9.38 6.89 14.62
N GLU A 30 -8.21 6.26 14.55
CA GLU A 30 -7.46 5.79 15.71
C GLU A 30 -6.59 6.87 16.38
N GLY A 31 -6.68 8.14 15.92
CA GLY A 31 -5.96 9.27 16.50
C GLY A 31 -4.48 9.37 16.10
N ALA A 32 -4.06 8.74 15.01
CA ALA A 32 -2.72 8.88 14.48
C ALA A 32 -2.51 10.26 13.82
N LEU A 33 -1.30 10.82 13.91
CA LEU A 33 -0.87 12.00 13.19
C LEU A 33 -0.44 11.61 11.77
N LEU A 34 -1.00 12.25 10.75
CA LEU A 34 -0.84 11.80 9.36
C LEU A 34 0.11 12.66 8.54
N ALA A 35 0.93 11.99 7.73
CA ALA A 35 1.58 12.52 6.57
C ALA A 35 1.17 11.69 5.34
N LEU A 36 0.70 12.34 4.30
CA LEU A 36 0.29 11.71 3.04
C LEU A 36 1.17 12.17 1.89
N CYS A 37 1.60 11.25 1.05
CA CYS A 37 2.22 11.62 -0.21
C CYS A 37 1.49 11.03 -1.42
N ALA A 38 1.45 11.78 -2.51
CA ALA A 38 0.99 11.35 -3.82
C ALA A 38 1.51 12.32 -4.90
N ARG A 39 1.43 11.94 -6.18
CA ARG A 39 1.85 12.79 -7.30
C ARG A 39 0.89 13.94 -7.59
N ASP A 40 -0.40 13.66 -7.50
CA ASP A 40 -1.45 14.66 -7.71
C ASP A 40 -1.63 15.52 -6.47
N ALA A 41 -1.09 16.73 -6.51
CA ALA A 41 -1.15 17.68 -5.40
C ALA A 41 -2.61 18.13 -5.09
N ALA A 42 -3.45 18.28 -6.12
CA ALA A 42 -4.83 18.70 -5.94
C ALA A 42 -5.66 17.61 -5.26
N GLY A 43 -5.57 16.36 -5.76
CA GLY A 43 -6.23 15.21 -5.15
C GLY A 43 -5.71 14.93 -3.73
N LEU A 44 -4.42 15.15 -3.48
CA LEU A 44 -3.83 14.99 -2.15
C LEU A 44 -4.36 16.04 -1.16
N THR A 45 -4.48 17.29 -1.59
CA THR A 45 -5.05 18.38 -0.77
C THR A 45 -6.53 18.11 -0.46
N ALA A 46 -7.31 17.66 -1.43
CA ALA A 46 -8.70 17.29 -1.22
C ALA A 46 -8.86 16.11 -0.26
N ALA A 47 -8.01 15.10 -0.38
CA ALA A 47 -7.97 13.96 0.55
C ALA A 47 -7.67 14.40 1.99
N ALA A 48 -6.66 15.27 2.17
CA ALA A 48 -6.30 15.81 3.47
C ALA A 48 -7.48 16.59 4.09
N ALA A 49 -8.10 17.49 3.33
CA ALA A 49 -9.25 18.26 3.79
C ALA A 49 -10.43 17.37 4.23
N ALA A 50 -10.70 16.29 3.49
CA ALA A 50 -11.74 15.33 3.85
C ALA A 50 -11.44 14.60 5.16
N ILE A 51 -10.17 14.19 5.37
CA ILE A 51 -9.72 13.55 6.60
C ILE A 51 -9.79 14.52 7.78
N GLU A 52 -9.33 15.77 7.61
CA GLU A 52 -9.37 16.81 8.62
C GLU A 52 -10.81 17.13 9.05
N ALA A 53 -11.72 17.24 8.08
CA ALA A 53 -13.14 17.47 8.35
C ALA A 53 -13.79 16.30 9.12
N ALA A 54 -13.40 15.06 8.82
CA ALA A 54 -13.99 13.88 9.43
C ALA A 54 -13.42 13.57 10.83
N HIS A 55 -12.14 13.88 11.08
CA HIS A 55 -11.41 13.42 12.26
C HIS A 55 -10.78 14.54 13.11
N GLY A 56 -10.84 15.79 12.64
CA GLY A 56 -10.42 16.97 13.40
C GLY A 56 -8.91 17.13 13.59
N GLN A 57 -8.08 16.42 12.82
CA GLN A 57 -6.62 16.49 12.91
C GLN A 57 -5.99 16.94 11.60
N PRO A 58 -5.01 17.88 11.63
CA PRO A 58 -4.35 18.35 10.43
C PRO A 58 -3.50 17.23 9.80
N VAL A 59 -3.48 17.20 8.49
CA VAL A 59 -2.74 16.23 7.68
C VAL A 59 -1.58 16.92 6.96
N LEU A 60 -0.36 16.40 7.11
CA LEU A 60 0.79 16.88 6.35
C LEU A 60 0.72 16.35 4.91
N VAL A 61 0.68 17.25 3.95
CA VAL A 61 0.55 16.96 2.51
C VAL A 61 1.90 17.10 1.82
N LEU A 62 2.34 16.07 1.10
CA LEU A 62 3.67 15.97 0.50
C LEU A 62 3.58 15.50 -0.95
N PRO A 63 3.46 16.40 -1.94
CA PRO A 63 3.55 16.01 -3.35
C PRO A 63 4.87 15.31 -3.64
N CYS A 64 4.81 14.06 -4.18
CA CYS A 64 5.99 13.25 -4.45
C CYS A 64 5.69 12.19 -5.51
N ASP A 65 6.52 12.10 -6.55
CA ASP A 65 6.55 10.93 -7.44
C ASP A 65 7.48 9.86 -6.84
N LEU A 66 6.91 8.79 -6.35
CA LEU A 66 7.63 7.67 -5.76
C LEU A 66 8.56 6.94 -6.76
N ALA A 67 8.39 7.14 -8.07
CA ALA A 67 9.31 6.61 -9.06
C ALA A 67 10.57 7.47 -9.22
N ASP A 68 10.57 8.69 -8.72
CA ASP A 68 11.71 9.62 -8.72
C ASP A 68 12.47 9.49 -7.38
N GLU A 69 13.67 8.93 -7.47
CA GLU A 69 14.50 8.70 -6.27
C GLU A 69 14.90 9.98 -5.55
N THR A 70 14.99 11.11 -6.27
CA THR A 70 15.42 12.39 -5.70
C THR A 70 14.37 13.03 -4.80
N GLN A 71 13.10 12.63 -4.93
CA GLN A 71 11.98 13.20 -4.16
C GLN A 71 11.71 12.49 -2.83
N ILE A 72 12.14 11.23 -2.68
CA ILE A 72 11.80 10.43 -1.50
C ILE A 72 12.51 10.93 -0.23
N GLY A 73 13.80 11.23 -0.32
CA GLY A 73 14.57 11.78 0.81
C GLY A 73 13.93 13.06 1.36
N PRO A 74 13.80 14.12 0.53
CA PRO A 74 13.16 15.38 0.95
C PRO A 74 11.73 15.21 1.50
N MET A 75 10.95 14.29 0.96
CA MET A 75 9.60 13.96 1.44
C MET A 75 9.66 13.42 2.88
N VAL A 76 10.54 12.48 3.18
CA VAL A 76 10.70 11.93 4.53
C VAL A 76 11.28 12.96 5.48
N ASP A 77 12.26 13.77 5.04
CA ASP A 77 12.86 14.84 5.84
C ASP A 77 11.80 15.86 6.29
N ALA A 78 10.83 16.18 5.44
CA ALA A 78 9.73 17.07 5.80
C ALA A 78 8.82 16.44 6.87
N VAL A 79 8.58 15.12 6.85
CA VAL A 79 7.86 14.42 7.93
C VAL A 79 8.63 14.48 9.24
N LEU A 80 9.94 14.21 9.21
CA LEU A 80 10.81 14.24 10.38
C LEU A 80 10.92 15.65 10.94
N ALA A 81 11.03 16.67 10.10
CA ALA A 81 11.05 18.08 10.54
C ALA A 81 9.74 18.49 11.23
N ARG A 82 8.59 18.00 10.73
CA ARG A 82 7.27 18.34 11.27
C ARG A 82 6.92 17.59 12.57
N TYR A 83 7.28 16.33 12.68
CA TYR A 83 6.82 15.43 13.74
C TYR A 83 7.95 14.82 14.58
N GLY A 84 9.20 15.01 14.20
CA GLY A 84 10.38 14.48 14.90
C GLY A 84 10.63 12.98 14.63
N THR A 85 9.67 12.24 14.15
CA THR A 85 9.79 10.80 13.92
C THR A 85 8.73 10.26 12.96
N VAL A 86 8.87 8.98 12.56
CA VAL A 86 7.83 8.17 11.91
C VAL A 86 7.64 6.89 12.73
N HIS A 87 6.42 6.60 13.13
CA HIS A 87 6.08 5.37 13.85
C HIS A 87 5.54 4.30 12.89
N VAL A 88 4.67 4.68 11.99
CA VAL A 88 4.03 3.79 11.02
C VAL A 88 4.39 4.24 9.61
N LEU A 89 4.85 3.32 8.78
CA LEU A 89 5.00 3.50 7.35
C LEU A 89 4.09 2.53 6.61
N VAL A 90 3.20 3.08 5.78
CA VAL A 90 2.42 2.29 4.83
C VAL A 90 2.98 2.52 3.43
N ASN A 91 3.78 1.57 2.95
CA ASN A 91 4.27 1.55 1.58
C ASN A 91 3.13 1.10 0.65
N ASN A 92 2.50 2.06 0.02
CA ASN A 92 1.49 1.86 -1.00
C ASN A 92 1.92 2.58 -2.27
N ALA A 93 1.72 1.99 -3.43
CA ALA A 93 2.04 2.60 -4.71
C ALA A 93 1.00 2.22 -5.76
N GLY A 94 0.83 3.06 -6.75
CA GLY A 94 0.08 2.72 -7.95
C GLY A 94 0.68 1.48 -8.61
N GLY A 95 -0.16 0.63 -9.21
CA GLY A 95 0.38 -0.53 -9.91
C GLY A 95 1.00 -0.14 -11.26
N PRO A 96 1.95 -0.93 -11.76
CA PRO A 96 2.49 -0.77 -13.10
C PRO A 96 1.43 -1.05 -14.20
N PRO A 97 1.70 -0.69 -15.46
CA PRO A 97 0.79 -0.98 -16.56
C PRO A 97 0.56 -2.49 -16.70
N PRO A 98 -0.67 -2.91 -17.03
CA PRO A 98 -0.96 -4.31 -17.34
C PRO A 98 -0.44 -4.65 -18.74
N GLY A 99 -0.15 -5.92 -18.97
CA GLY A 99 0.21 -6.43 -20.27
C GLY A 99 0.97 -7.76 -20.24
N PRO A 100 0.87 -8.54 -21.33
CA PRO A 100 1.70 -9.71 -21.53
C PRO A 100 3.14 -9.32 -21.81
N SER A 101 4.10 -10.23 -21.58
CA SER A 101 5.54 -9.98 -21.72
C SER A 101 5.92 -9.37 -23.07
N ALA A 102 5.29 -9.80 -24.15
CA ALA A 102 5.59 -9.33 -25.51
C ALA A 102 5.26 -7.85 -25.77
N ARG A 103 4.47 -7.20 -24.93
CA ARG A 103 4.09 -5.78 -25.05
C ARG A 103 4.86 -4.87 -24.11
N LEU A 104 5.60 -5.43 -23.16
CA LEU A 104 6.31 -4.66 -22.13
C LEU A 104 7.71 -4.32 -22.63
N THR A 105 8.04 -3.04 -22.59
CA THR A 105 9.35 -2.51 -22.95
C THR A 105 10.30 -2.50 -21.76
N GLU A 106 11.59 -2.37 -22.00
CA GLU A 106 12.59 -2.16 -20.96
C GLU A 106 12.25 -0.93 -20.09
N ALA A 107 11.76 0.15 -20.71
CA ALA A 107 11.34 1.34 -19.97
C ALA A 107 10.17 1.08 -19.02
N ASP A 108 9.21 0.21 -19.38
CA ASP A 108 8.12 -0.20 -18.51
C ASP A 108 8.65 -0.98 -17.29
N TRP A 109 9.61 -1.88 -17.50
CA TRP A 109 10.27 -2.62 -16.43
C TRP A 109 11.02 -1.69 -15.47
N GLN A 110 11.82 -0.77 -16.02
CA GLN A 110 12.58 0.18 -15.21
C GLN A 110 11.67 1.08 -14.38
N ARG A 111 10.62 1.66 -15.00
CA ARG A 111 9.66 2.48 -14.27
C ARG A 111 8.89 1.67 -13.22
N ALA A 112 8.48 0.47 -13.53
CA ALA A 112 7.79 -0.41 -12.60
C ALA A 112 8.69 -0.81 -11.41
N PHE A 113 9.97 -1.09 -11.67
CA PHE A 113 10.99 -1.38 -10.66
C PHE A 113 11.15 -0.19 -9.71
N GLN A 114 11.32 1.03 -10.24
CA GLN A 114 11.44 2.24 -9.42
C GLN A 114 10.19 2.48 -8.58
N LEU A 115 8.99 2.38 -9.18
CA LEU A 115 7.73 2.66 -8.52
C LEU A 115 7.33 1.60 -7.49
N THR A 116 7.53 0.31 -7.78
CA THR A 116 6.97 -0.77 -6.96
C THR A 116 7.95 -1.26 -5.90
N LEU A 117 9.21 -1.51 -6.28
CA LEU A 117 10.21 -2.05 -5.36
C LEU A 117 11.04 -0.94 -4.73
N MET A 118 11.71 -0.12 -5.55
CA MET A 118 12.67 0.84 -5.03
C MET A 118 12.02 1.96 -4.21
N SER A 119 10.79 2.34 -4.51
CA SER A 119 10.04 3.28 -3.68
C SER A 119 9.88 2.76 -2.25
N ALA A 120 9.46 1.50 -2.08
CA ALA A 120 9.30 0.88 -0.76
C ALA A 120 10.64 0.75 -0.03
N VAL A 121 11.70 0.34 -0.73
CA VAL A 121 13.06 0.22 -0.17
C VAL A 121 13.57 1.58 0.30
N ARG A 122 13.50 2.62 -0.55
CA ARG A 122 14.01 3.95 -0.24
C ARG A 122 13.25 4.63 0.88
N THR A 123 11.90 4.60 0.83
CA THR A 123 11.07 5.19 1.88
C THR A 123 11.32 4.50 3.21
N THR A 124 11.41 3.18 3.21
CA THR A 124 11.72 2.41 4.42
C THR A 124 13.11 2.78 4.96
N ASN A 125 14.15 2.79 4.13
CA ASN A 125 15.51 3.13 4.56
C ASN A 125 15.59 4.55 5.15
N ALA A 126 14.81 5.49 4.62
CA ALA A 126 14.80 6.87 5.11
C ALA A 126 14.11 7.00 6.49
N VAL A 127 13.08 6.21 6.81
CA VAL A 127 12.40 6.26 8.12
C VAL A 127 13.01 5.32 9.16
N LEU A 128 13.72 4.28 8.74
CA LEU A 128 14.22 3.22 9.60
C LEU A 128 15.15 3.71 10.73
N PRO A 129 16.06 4.67 10.54
CA PRO A 129 16.89 5.20 11.62
C PRO A 129 16.06 5.75 12.79
N ALA A 130 15.01 6.51 12.50
CA ALA A 130 14.11 7.06 13.52
C ALA A 130 13.32 5.94 14.24
N MET A 131 12.85 4.93 13.50
CA MET A 131 12.16 3.78 14.09
C MET A 131 13.08 2.97 15.02
N ARG A 132 14.34 2.74 14.62
CA ARG A 132 15.35 2.05 15.45
C ARG A 132 15.68 2.84 16.70
N ALA A 133 15.90 4.15 16.58
CA ALA A 133 16.26 5.03 17.71
C ALA A 133 15.18 5.03 18.81
N GLN A 134 13.90 5.04 18.41
CA GLN A 134 12.76 5.00 19.37
C GLN A 134 12.36 3.56 19.78
N ARG A 135 13.02 2.52 19.22
CA ARG A 135 12.74 1.10 19.44
C ARG A 135 11.26 0.75 19.23
N TRP A 136 10.66 1.34 18.22
CA TRP A 136 9.29 1.10 17.83
C TRP A 136 9.07 1.51 16.36
N GLY A 137 8.59 0.61 15.54
CA GLY A 137 8.23 0.88 14.16
C GLY A 137 7.26 -0.17 13.61
N ARG A 138 6.40 0.24 12.69
CA ARG A 138 5.49 -0.64 11.97
C ARG A 138 5.54 -0.28 10.50
N ILE A 139 5.98 -1.22 9.68
CA ILE A 139 6.08 -1.08 8.24
C ILE A 139 5.10 -2.06 7.61
N VAL A 140 4.13 -1.53 6.87
CA VAL A 140 3.13 -2.35 6.17
C VAL A 140 3.23 -2.08 4.67
N ASN A 141 3.59 -3.09 3.91
CA ASN A 141 3.65 -3.02 2.45
C ASN A 141 2.31 -3.44 1.86
N VAL A 142 1.70 -2.60 1.02
CA VAL A 142 0.49 -2.94 0.26
C VAL A 142 0.92 -3.59 -1.05
N SER A 143 0.69 -4.89 -1.15
CA SER A 143 1.06 -5.71 -2.30
C SER A 143 -0.17 -6.12 -3.15
N SER A 144 -0.32 -7.39 -3.43
CA SER A 144 -1.43 -8.01 -4.16
C SER A 144 -1.44 -9.51 -3.87
N TYR A 145 -2.59 -10.15 -3.98
CA TYR A 145 -2.67 -11.61 -3.96
C TYR A 145 -1.82 -12.27 -5.06
N SER A 146 -1.40 -11.50 -6.06
CA SER A 146 -0.52 -11.98 -7.13
C SER A 146 0.84 -12.50 -6.65
N VAL A 147 1.25 -12.18 -5.42
CA VAL A 147 2.46 -12.75 -4.80
C VAL A 147 2.28 -14.20 -4.33
N LYS A 148 1.04 -14.68 -4.28
CA LYS A 148 0.69 -16.07 -3.97
C LYS A 148 0.25 -16.84 -5.22
N GLN A 149 -0.47 -16.18 -6.12
CA GLN A 149 -1.04 -16.77 -7.33
C GLN A 149 -0.96 -15.75 -8.48
N PRO A 150 -0.15 -15.98 -9.53
CA PRO A 150 0.00 -15.03 -10.62
C PRO A 150 -1.33 -14.68 -11.29
N ILE A 151 -1.51 -13.42 -11.61
CA ILE A 151 -2.68 -12.91 -12.32
C ILE A 151 -2.32 -12.77 -13.81
N PRO A 152 -3.10 -13.33 -14.75
CA PRO A 152 -2.88 -13.14 -16.18
C PRO A 152 -2.79 -11.64 -16.55
N ASP A 153 -1.91 -11.31 -17.50
CA ASP A 153 -1.67 -9.96 -18.02
C ASP A 153 -1.14 -8.94 -16.99
N LEU A 154 -0.68 -9.38 -15.81
CA LEU A 154 -0.07 -8.50 -14.82
C LEU A 154 1.41 -8.82 -14.56
N MET A 155 2.18 -9.08 -15.64
CA MET A 155 3.58 -9.53 -15.57
C MET A 155 4.44 -8.68 -14.63
N LEU A 156 4.47 -7.37 -14.81
CA LEU A 156 5.26 -6.45 -13.97
C LEU A 156 4.83 -6.48 -12.51
N SER A 157 3.51 -6.49 -12.26
CA SER A 157 2.96 -6.54 -10.92
C SER A 157 3.29 -7.85 -10.21
N ASN A 158 3.09 -8.99 -10.88
CA ASN A 158 3.39 -10.32 -10.34
C ASN A 158 4.86 -10.42 -9.92
N SER A 159 5.78 -9.97 -10.80
CA SER A 159 7.21 -10.06 -10.56
C SER A 159 7.69 -9.12 -9.44
N LEU A 160 7.35 -7.85 -9.55
CA LEU A 160 7.93 -6.83 -8.66
C LEU A 160 7.29 -6.82 -7.26
N ARG A 161 6.01 -7.14 -7.14
CA ARG A 161 5.38 -7.27 -5.83
C ARG A 161 5.87 -8.51 -5.07
N LEU A 162 6.22 -9.58 -5.78
CA LEU A 162 6.89 -10.73 -5.17
C LEU A 162 8.29 -10.37 -4.69
N ALA A 163 9.02 -9.54 -5.43
CA ALA A 163 10.32 -9.02 -4.98
C ALA A 163 10.17 -8.17 -3.69
N VAL A 164 9.12 -7.34 -3.59
CA VAL A 164 8.82 -6.61 -2.33
C VAL A 164 8.58 -7.59 -1.17
N ALA A 165 7.84 -8.68 -1.38
CA ALA A 165 7.57 -9.66 -0.33
C ALA A 165 8.85 -10.36 0.16
N GLY A 166 9.75 -10.74 -0.77
CA GLY A 166 11.04 -11.33 -0.44
C GLY A 166 11.94 -10.37 0.33
N TRP A 167 12.07 -9.14 -0.15
CA TRP A 167 12.82 -8.09 0.56
C TRP A 167 12.24 -7.81 1.95
N ALA A 168 10.93 -7.65 2.07
CA ALA A 168 10.27 -7.38 3.34
C ALA A 168 10.47 -8.50 4.36
N LYS A 169 10.47 -9.76 3.90
CA LYS A 169 10.74 -10.93 4.75
C LYS A 169 12.16 -10.91 5.32
N THR A 170 13.14 -10.56 4.51
CA THR A 170 14.54 -10.46 4.93
C THR A 170 14.71 -9.29 5.92
N LEU A 171 14.18 -8.12 5.58
CA LEU A 171 14.24 -6.94 6.44
C LEU A 171 13.58 -7.19 7.81
N ALA A 172 12.45 -7.90 7.83
CA ALA A 172 11.73 -8.20 9.07
C ALA A 172 12.62 -8.90 10.11
N ALA A 173 13.45 -9.86 9.68
CA ALA A 173 14.39 -10.55 10.57
C ALA A 173 15.51 -9.61 11.07
N GLU A 174 16.00 -8.73 10.20
CA GLU A 174 17.08 -7.80 10.51
C GLU A 174 16.67 -6.76 11.57
N VAL A 175 15.42 -6.22 11.47
CA VAL A 175 14.98 -5.09 12.30
C VAL A 175 14.13 -5.49 13.51
N ALA A 176 13.75 -6.76 13.61
CA ALA A 176 12.95 -7.27 14.73
C ALA A 176 13.59 -7.01 16.12
N PRO A 177 14.93 -7.13 16.31
CA PRO A 177 15.57 -6.80 17.59
C PRO A 177 15.36 -5.34 18.02
N ASP A 178 15.08 -4.44 17.09
CA ASP A 178 14.78 -3.03 17.35
C ASP A 178 13.28 -2.75 17.59
N ASN A 179 12.45 -3.81 17.68
CA ASN A 179 10.99 -3.72 17.78
C ASN A 179 10.36 -2.99 16.58
N VAL A 180 10.99 -3.13 15.41
CA VAL A 180 10.44 -2.70 14.12
C VAL A 180 9.87 -3.93 13.42
N LEU A 181 8.57 -3.89 13.13
CA LEU A 181 7.87 -5.02 12.51
C LEU A 181 7.55 -4.67 11.06
N VAL A 182 7.80 -5.63 10.17
CA VAL A 182 7.60 -5.46 8.73
C VAL A 182 6.65 -6.53 8.22
N ASN A 183 5.48 -6.13 7.74
CA ASN A 183 4.48 -7.05 7.22
C ASN A 183 3.99 -6.60 5.84
N THR A 184 3.41 -7.53 5.10
CA THR A 184 2.85 -7.27 3.78
C THR A 184 1.39 -7.69 3.76
N VAL A 185 0.50 -6.80 3.32
CA VAL A 185 -0.89 -7.12 3.00
C VAL A 185 -0.97 -7.42 1.51
N ALA A 186 -1.64 -8.50 1.15
CA ALA A 186 -1.85 -8.94 -0.22
C ALA A 186 -3.34 -8.87 -0.59
N PRO A 187 -3.86 -7.68 -0.97
CA PRO A 187 -5.25 -7.49 -1.33
C PRO A 187 -5.67 -8.33 -2.53
N GLY A 188 -6.90 -8.84 -2.50
CA GLY A 188 -7.63 -9.32 -3.64
C GLY A 188 -8.22 -8.18 -4.48
N TRP A 189 -9.24 -8.49 -5.24
CA TRP A 189 -9.98 -7.53 -6.04
C TRP A 189 -10.72 -6.53 -5.15
N THR A 190 -10.22 -5.29 -5.10
CA THR A 190 -10.72 -4.21 -4.24
C THR A 190 -11.31 -3.11 -5.10
N LEU A 191 -12.51 -2.64 -4.78
CA LEU A 191 -13.25 -1.64 -5.54
C LEU A 191 -12.58 -0.26 -5.44
N THR A 192 -11.69 0.03 -6.37
CA THR A 192 -10.95 1.28 -6.51
C THR A 192 -11.07 1.79 -7.94
N ASP A 193 -10.81 3.07 -8.18
CA ASP A 193 -10.80 3.65 -9.54
C ASP A 193 -9.89 2.86 -10.49
N ARG A 194 -8.77 2.33 -9.99
CA ARG A 194 -7.87 1.49 -10.77
C ARG A 194 -8.55 0.19 -11.23
N VAL A 195 -9.32 -0.46 -10.38
CA VAL A 195 -10.06 -1.67 -10.76
C VAL A 195 -11.15 -1.31 -11.76
N GLY A 196 -11.86 -0.20 -11.57
CA GLY A 196 -12.81 0.31 -12.55
C GLY A 196 -12.17 0.55 -13.92
N GLN A 197 -11.04 1.27 -13.98
CA GLN A 197 -10.31 1.51 -15.22
C GLN A 197 -9.86 0.20 -15.90
N MET A 198 -9.48 -0.81 -15.13
CA MET A 198 -9.07 -2.10 -15.66
C MET A 198 -10.27 -2.90 -16.19
N LEU A 199 -11.42 -2.85 -15.53
CA LEU A 199 -12.67 -3.46 -16.02
C LEU A 199 -13.08 -2.83 -17.35
N ALA A 200 -13.09 -1.50 -17.42
CA ALA A 200 -13.41 -0.76 -18.65
C ALA A 200 -12.43 -1.09 -19.80
N ALA A 201 -11.13 -1.13 -19.53
CA ALA A 201 -10.13 -1.49 -20.52
C ALA A 201 -10.29 -2.92 -21.07
N ARG A 202 -10.57 -3.90 -20.19
CA ARG A 202 -10.82 -5.28 -20.59
C ARG A 202 -12.13 -5.43 -21.38
N ALA A 203 -13.18 -4.76 -20.94
CA ALA A 203 -14.47 -4.73 -21.64
C ALA A 203 -14.33 -4.18 -23.06
N GLY A 204 -13.62 -3.04 -23.21
CA GLY A 204 -13.34 -2.44 -24.51
C GLY A 204 -12.52 -3.36 -25.44
N GLN A 205 -11.48 -4.01 -24.93
CA GLN A 205 -10.67 -4.98 -25.70
C GLN A 205 -11.46 -6.20 -26.16
N ARG A 206 -12.42 -6.66 -25.35
CA ARG A 206 -13.24 -7.84 -25.60
C ARG A 206 -14.57 -7.53 -26.26
N GLN A 207 -14.88 -6.26 -26.47
CA GLN A 207 -16.17 -5.78 -27.00
C GLN A 207 -17.39 -6.34 -26.22
N CYS A 208 -17.31 -6.30 -24.89
CA CYS A 208 -18.37 -6.75 -23.98
C CYS A 208 -18.64 -5.70 -22.89
N GLU A 209 -19.69 -5.88 -22.11
CA GLU A 209 -20.03 -5.02 -20.99
C GLU A 209 -19.07 -5.21 -19.80
N GLU A 210 -18.76 -4.14 -19.06
CA GLU A 210 -17.94 -4.20 -17.85
C GLU A 210 -18.49 -5.17 -16.81
N ALA A 211 -19.82 -5.27 -16.70
CA ALA A 211 -20.50 -6.20 -15.81
C ALA A 211 -20.17 -7.66 -16.11
N ALA A 212 -19.98 -8.03 -17.39
CA ALA A 212 -19.58 -9.38 -17.78
C ALA A 212 -18.16 -9.70 -17.32
N VAL A 213 -17.23 -8.74 -17.49
CA VAL A 213 -15.84 -8.88 -17.01
C VAL A 213 -15.81 -8.98 -15.49
N ALA A 214 -16.59 -8.15 -14.79
CA ALA A 214 -16.70 -8.19 -13.33
C ALA A 214 -17.25 -9.55 -12.84
N ALA A 215 -18.30 -10.08 -13.48
CA ALA A 215 -18.89 -11.36 -13.12
C ALA A 215 -17.88 -12.53 -13.26
N GLU A 216 -17.08 -12.55 -14.33
CA GLU A 216 -16.03 -13.55 -14.53
C GLU A 216 -14.96 -13.51 -13.43
N ILE A 217 -14.57 -12.31 -12.99
CA ILE A 217 -13.62 -12.12 -11.88
C ILE A 217 -14.27 -12.63 -10.59
N LEU A 218 -15.49 -12.21 -10.30
CA LEU A 218 -16.20 -12.54 -9.06
C LEU A 218 -16.53 -14.03 -8.96
N ALA A 219 -16.71 -14.72 -10.08
CA ALA A 219 -16.87 -16.18 -10.09
C ALA A 219 -15.65 -16.93 -9.54
N GLN A 220 -14.47 -16.29 -9.49
CA GLN A 220 -13.25 -16.87 -8.92
C GLN A 220 -13.06 -16.50 -7.44
N VAL A 221 -13.83 -15.55 -6.91
CA VAL A 221 -13.75 -15.09 -5.53
C VAL A 221 -14.80 -15.82 -4.69
N PRO A 222 -14.43 -16.63 -3.71
CA PRO A 222 -15.40 -17.35 -2.88
C PRO A 222 -16.44 -16.45 -2.20
N LEU A 223 -16.06 -15.23 -1.77
CA LEU A 223 -17.01 -14.24 -1.23
C LEU A 223 -17.89 -13.58 -2.30
N ALA A 224 -17.69 -13.88 -3.60
CA ALA A 224 -18.49 -13.43 -4.74
C ALA A 224 -18.72 -11.90 -4.81
N ARG A 225 -17.79 -11.10 -4.28
CA ARG A 225 -17.82 -9.63 -4.34
C ARG A 225 -16.41 -9.04 -4.36
N PHE A 226 -16.31 -7.82 -4.81
CA PHE A 226 -15.12 -7.00 -4.57
C PHE A 226 -15.04 -6.61 -3.10
N ALA A 227 -13.82 -6.45 -2.58
CA ALA A 227 -13.61 -5.84 -1.29
C ALA A 227 -13.84 -4.33 -1.35
N ASP A 228 -14.35 -3.73 -0.27
CA ASP A 228 -14.26 -2.29 -0.06
C ASP A 228 -12.82 -1.92 0.35
N PRO A 229 -12.25 -0.78 -0.10
CA PRO A 229 -10.95 -0.31 0.38
C PRO A 229 -10.82 -0.24 1.90
N ALA A 230 -11.91 0.02 2.62
CA ALA A 230 -11.93 0.06 4.08
C ALA A 230 -11.63 -1.32 4.70
N GLU A 231 -12.07 -2.43 4.08
CA GLU A 231 -11.80 -3.77 4.59
C GLU A 231 -10.28 -4.10 4.53
N ILE A 232 -9.59 -3.59 3.52
CA ILE A 232 -8.14 -3.72 3.41
C ILE A 232 -7.45 -2.79 4.42
N ALA A 233 -7.96 -1.56 4.56
CA ALA A 233 -7.42 -0.57 5.49
C ALA A 233 -7.49 -1.05 6.95
N ASP A 234 -8.57 -1.69 7.37
CA ASP A 234 -8.71 -2.21 8.74
C ASP A 234 -7.62 -3.26 9.06
N VAL A 235 -7.29 -4.12 8.09
CA VAL A 235 -6.18 -5.09 8.25
C VAL A 235 -4.82 -4.39 8.29
N ILE A 236 -4.59 -3.36 7.46
CA ILE A 236 -3.36 -2.57 7.48
C ILE A 236 -3.20 -1.88 8.85
N VAL A 237 -4.25 -1.26 9.38
CA VAL A 237 -4.24 -0.58 10.67
C VAL A 237 -4.03 -1.57 11.82
N PHE A 238 -4.65 -2.77 11.77
CA PHE A 238 -4.35 -3.83 12.71
C PHE A 238 -2.86 -4.22 12.72
N LEU A 239 -2.26 -4.44 11.54
CA LEU A 239 -0.83 -4.77 11.43
C LEU A 239 0.08 -3.61 11.89
N ALA A 240 -0.36 -2.37 11.76
CA ALA A 240 0.33 -1.18 12.25
C ALA A 240 0.19 -0.97 13.78
N SER A 241 -0.68 -1.70 14.43
CA SER A 241 -1.05 -1.52 15.83
C SER A 241 -0.13 -2.22 16.84
N GLN A 242 -0.31 -1.93 18.10
CA GLN A 242 0.30 -2.69 19.19
C GLN A 242 -0.28 -4.11 19.31
N ARG A 243 -1.48 -4.36 18.79
CA ARG A 243 -2.15 -5.67 18.84
C ARG A 243 -1.51 -6.71 17.94
N ALA A 244 -0.77 -6.26 16.92
CA ALA A 244 0.01 -7.12 16.03
C ALA A 244 1.48 -7.28 16.47
N SER A 245 1.80 -7.04 17.75
CA SER A 245 3.18 -6.98 18.27
C SER A 245 4.01 -8.27 18.10
N TYR A 246 3.38 -9.40 17.79
CA TYR A 246 4.06 -10.68 17.57
C TYR A 246 3.99 -11.13 16.08
N LEU A 247 3.56 -10.21 15.19
CA LEU A 247 3.48 -10.46 13.75
C LEU A 247 4.57 -9.68 13.02
N THR A 248 5.52 -10.38 12.41
CA THR A 248 6.53 -9.78 11.52
C THR A 248 6.93 -10.75 10.42
N GLY A 249 7.27 -10.22 9.25
CA GLY A 249 7.68 -10.99 8.10
C GLY A 249 6.55 -11.81 7.45
N THR A 250 5.28 -11.50 7.72
CA THR A 250 4.15 -12.20 7.09
C THR A 250 3.74 -11.54 5.77
N VAL A 251 3.20 -12.37 4.87
CA VAL A 251 2.40 -11.92 3.72
C VAL A 251 0.98 -12.41 3.96
N LEU A 252 0.10 -11.49 4.32
CA LEU A 252 -1.28 -11.76 4.70
C LEU A 252 -2.23 -11.50 3.51
N PRO A 253 -2.83 -12.53 2.90
CA PRO A 253 -3.87 -12.36 1.91
C PRO A 253 -5.13 -11.76 2.55
N VAL A 254 -5.72 -10.77 1.88
CA VAL A 254 -7.02 -10.17 2.20
C VAL A 254 -7.78 -10.12 0.88
N ASP A 255 -8.26 -11.27 0.44
CA ASP A 255 -8.53 -11.56 -0.96
C ASP A 255 -9.88 -12.24 -1.24
N GLY A 256 -10.73 -12.36 -0.22
CA GLY A 256 -12.03 -13.01 -0.35
C GLY A 256 -11.94 -14.53 -0.64
N GLY A 257 -10.77 -15.13 -0.42
CA GLY A 257 -10.50 -16.54 -0.63
C GLY A 257 -10.11 -16.93 -2.05
N ILE A 258 -9.72 -15.95 -2.89
CA ILE A 258 -9.36 -16.23 -4.31
C ILE A 258 -8.07 -17.06 -4.43
N VAL A 259 -7.12 -16.91 -3.52
CA VAL A 259 -5.91 -17.74 -3.48
C VAL A 259 -6.27 -19.14 -3.01
N GLN A 260 -6.00 -20.14 -3.85
CA GLN A 260 -6.38 -21.54 -3.59
C GLN A 260 -5.29 -22.32 -2.83
N GLY A 261 -4.07 -21.79 -2.76
CA GLY A 261 -2.98 -22.43 -2.05
C GLY A 261 -3.11 -22.26 -0.54
N ALA A 262 -2.81 -23.32 0.21
CA ALA A 262 -2.84 -23.30 1.68
C ALA A 262 -1.60 -22.60 2.30
N LEU A 263 -0.53 -22.34 1.52
CA LEU A 263 0.77 -21.78 1.96
C LEU A 263 1.16 -20.53 1.19
#